data_782ff91c5d50c2a8d4d6d48a0180a636
#
_entry.id   782ff91c5d50c2a8d4d6d48a0180a636
#
_cell.length_a   1.000
_cell.length_b   1.000
_cell.length_c   1.000
_cell.angle_alpha   90.00
_cell.angle_beta   90.00
_cell.angle_gamma   90.00
#
_symmetry.space_group_name_H-M   'P 1'
#
loop_
_entity.id
_entity.type
_entity.pdbx_description
1 polymer ?
#
loop_
_entity_poly.entity_id
_entity_poly.type
_entity_poly.pdbx_seq_one_letter_code
_entity_poly.pdbx_strand_id
1 'polypeptide(L)'
;VLSLSKARFYAEEIRDCYVRRCLIVIADELIHKANHPTIDISPDQEISNAEEKLYNLAEKDQINSGPSDFKTVLASTTKQINSAYNRKGKLSGIDTGFSGINRHLGGLNKSDLIVLAGRPAMGKTALATNIGFNAAKSSKSEKNEAILIFSLEMSAEQLAQRILAEQSSIDSHRLRSGDINDDEFSKLVVTQNNI
;
A
#
# COMPACT_ATOMS: atom_id res chain seq x y z
N VAL A 1 34.14 -32.29 -9.77
CA VAL A 1 33.96 -30.83 -9.64
C VAL A 1 32.46 -30.57 -9.67
N LEU A 2 31.87 -30.18 -8.52
CA LEU A 2 30.50 -29.74 -8.44
C LEU A 2 30.34 -28.47 -9.27
N SER A 3 29.49 -28.47 -10.29
CA SER A 3 29.23 -27.27 -11.05
C SER A 3 28.50 -26.23 -10.17
N LEU A 4 28.75 -24.94 -10.38
CA LEU A 4 28.11 -23.86 -9.63
C LEU A 4 26.55 -23.96 -9.62
N SER A 5 25.97 -24.51 -10.69
CA SER A 5 24.53 -24.76 -10.79
C SER A 5 24.04 -25.82 -9.80
N LYS A 6 24.82 -26.88 -9.57
CA LYS A 6 24.46 -27.93 -8.58
C LYS A 6 24.61 -27.39 -7.15
N ALA A 7 25.60 -26.55 -6.87
CA ALA A 7 25.76 -25.95 -5.56
C ALA A 7 24.58 -25.03 -5.22
N ARG A 8 24.09 -24.25 -6.18
CA ARG A 8 22.91 -23.41 -6.01
C ARG A 8 21.64 -24.22 -5.76
N PHE A 9 21.44 -25.28 -6.53
CA PHE A 9 20.29 -26.18 -6.33
C PHE A 9 20.28 -26.79 -4.93
N TYR A 10 21.40 -27.30 -4.45
CA TYR A 10 21.49 -27.85 -3.08
C TYR A 10 21.28 -26.78 -2.00
N ALA A 11 21.72 -25.55 -2.22
CA ALA A 11 21.51 -24.44 -1.29
C ALA A 11 20.00 -24.10 -1.19
N GLU A 12 19.29 -24.09 -2.30
CA GLU A 12 17.84 -23.88 -2.35
C GLU A 12 17.09 -25.01 -1.61
N GLU A 13 17.44 -26.27 -1.85
CA GLU A 13 16.85 -27.42 -1.16
C GLU A 13 17.09 -27.41 0.36
N ILE A 14 18.31 -27.07 0.79
CA ILE A 14 18.64 -26.93 2.22
C ILE A 14 17.81 -25.82 2.86
N ARG A 15 17.64 -24.71 2.17
CA ARG A 15 16.82 -23.59 2.62
C ARG A 15 15.35 -24.01 2.75
N ASP A 16 14.78 -24.67 1.75
CA ASP A 16 13.41 -25.15 1.78
C ASP A 16 13.17 -26.10 2.95
N CYS A 17 14.10 -27.00 3.19
CA CYS A 17 14.07 -27.88 4.36
C CYS A 17 14.14 -27.11 5.69
N TYR A 18 14.93 -26.02 5.75
CA TYR A 18 15.01 -25.16 6.92
C TYR A 18 13.68 -24.46 7.19
N VAL A 19 13.09 -23.85 6.15
CA VAL A 19 11.80 -23.15 6.28
C VAL A 19 10.70 -24.11 6.74
N ARG A 20 10.63 -25.30 6.16
CA ARG A 20 9.66 -26.35 6.59
C ARG A 20 9.84 -26.74 8.05
N ARG A 21 11.08 -26.87 8.54
CA ARG A 21 11.35 -27.16 9.95
C ARG A 21 10.90 -26.00 10.86
N CYS A 22 11.15 -24.75 10.46
CA CYS A 22 10.67 -23.59 11.20
C CYS A 22 9.14 -23.55 11.28
N LEU A 23 8.44 -23.86 10.18
CA LEU A 23 6.98 -23.94 10.15
C LEU A 23 6.46 -25.04 11.09
N ILE A 24 7.10 -26.21 11.14
CA ILE A 24 6.74 -27.29 12.07
C ILE A 24 6.88 -26.82 13.52
N VAL A 25 8.00 -26.16 13.86
CA VAL A 25 8.22 -25.64 15.22
C VAL A 25 7.15 -24.63 15.61
N ILE A 26 6.81 -23.69 14.70
CA ILE A 26 5.75 -22.70 14.95
C ILE A 26 4.41 -23.39 15.15
N ALA A 27 4.08 -24.39 14.34
CA ALA A 27 2.84 -25.15 14.44
C ALA A 27 2.75 -25.92 15.77
N ASP A 28 3.81 -26.61 16.18
CA ASP A 28 3.86 -27.33 17.45
C ASP A 28 3.68 -26.40 18.66
N GLU A 29 4.31 -25.22 18.63
CA GLU A 29 4.11 -24.21 19.67
C GLU A 29 2.67 -23.71 19.73
N LEU A 30 2.03 -23.49 18.58
CA LEU A 30 0.63 -23.08 18.50
C LEU A 30 -0.31 -24.15 19.05
N ILE A 31 -0.10 -25.42 18.65
CA ILE A 31 -0.87 -26.55 19.15
C ILE A 31 -0.72 -26.67 20.67
N HIS A 32 0.51 -26.55 21.17
CA HIS A 32 0.77 -26.64 22.60
C HIS A 32 0.06 -25.53 23.38
N LYS A 33 0.14 -24.27 22.93
CA LYS A 33 -0.52 -23.11 23.56
C LYS A 33 -2.04 -23.21 23.51
N ALA A 34 -2.59 -23.62 22.37
CA ALA A 34 -4.03 -23.77 22.23
C ALA A 34 -4.61 -24.88 23.13
N ASN A 35 -3.86 -25.97 23.37
CA ASN A 35 -4.26 -27.04 24.28
C ASN A 35 -4.04 -26.70 25.77
N HIS A 36 -3.10 -25.79 26.08
CA HIS A 36 -2.75 -25.39 27.43
C HIS A 36 -2.80 -23.87 27.58
N PRO A 37 -4.01 -23.25 27.55
CA PRO A 37 -4.16 -21.82 27.63
C PRO A 37 -3.62 -21.28 28.95
N THR A 38 -2.83 -20.21 28.89
CA THR A 38 -2.34 -19.49 30.05
C THR A 38 -3.35 -18.38 30.37
N ILE A 39 -3.70 -18.23 31.65
CA ILE A 39 -4.76 -17.29 32.12
C ILE A 39 -4.44 -15.84 31.73
N ASP A 40 -3.17 -15.49 31.59
CA ASP A 40 -2.71 -14.11 31.35
C ASP A 40 -2.58 -13.73 29.86
N ILE A 41 -2.79 -14.66 28.93
CA ILE A 41 -2.62 -14.41 27.47
C ILE A 41 -3.96 -14.60 26.78
N SER A 42 -4.44 -13.54 26.13
CA SER A 42 -5.67 -13.62 25.34
C SER A 42 -5.44 -14.36 24.02
N PRO A 43 -6.48 -15.00 23.45
CA PRO A 43 -6.39 -15.63 22.10
C PRO A 43 -5.90 -14.66 21.03
N ASP A 44 -6.28 -13.38 21.09
CA ASP A 44 -5.84 -12.36 20.13
C ASP A 44 -4.34 -12.08 20.22
N GLN A 45 -3.78 -12.14 21.42
CA GLN A 45 -2.33 -12.05 21.61
C GLN A 45 -1.58 -13.26 21.08
N GLU A 46 -2.16 -14.46 21.20
CA GLU A 46 -1.58 -15.68 20.61
C GLU A 46 -1.57 -15.61 19.10
N ILE A 47 -2.65 -15.11 18.48
CA ILE A 47 -2.73 -14.88 17.04
C ILE A 47 -1.66 -13.87 16.60
N SER A 48 -1.55 -12.72 17.27
CA SER A 48 -0.55 -11.69 16.94
C SER A 48 0.88 -12.21 17.06
N ASN A 49 1.19 -13.01 18.07
CA ASN A 49 2.50 -13.65 18.23
C ASN A 49 2.80 -14.67 17.12
N ALA A 50 1.77 -15.39 16.65
CA ALA A 50 1.92 -16.33 15.53
C ALA A 50 2.17 -15.59 14.22
N GLU A 51 1.42 -14.52 13.96
CA GLU A 51 1.61 -13.64 12.79
C GLU A 51 3.01 -13.06 12.76
N GLU A 52 3.51 -12.55 13.89
CA GLU A 52 4.88 -12.02 13.99
C GLU A 52 5.93 -13.08 13.64
N LYS A 53 5.81 -14.30 14.16
CA LYS A 53 6.75 -15.38 13.87
C LYS A 53 6.75 -15.80 12.40
N LEU A 54 5.56 -15.89 11.79
CA LEU A 54 5.41 -16.21 10.38
C LEU A 54 5.94 -15.08 9.50
N TYR A 55 5.67 -13.82 9.87
CA TYR A 55 6.19 -12.65 9.19
C TYR A 55 7.72 -12.62 9.22
N ASN A 56 8.33 -12.80 10.40
CA ASN A 56 9.78 -12.83 10.56
C ASN A 56 10.44 -13.97 9.76
N LEU A 57 9.76 -15.11 9.62
CA LEU A 57 10.24 -16.22 8.79
C LEU A 57 10.21 -15.84 7.30
N ALA A 58 9.14 -15.18 6.85
CA ALA A 58 8.98 -14.73 5.47
C ALA A 58 9.93 -13.57 5.12
N GLU A 59 10.16 -12.63 6.07
CA GLU A 59 11.05 -11.48 5.87
C GLU A 59 12.51 -11.89 5.78
N LYS A 60 12.98 -12.85 6.59
CA LYS A 60 14.33 -13.39 6.48
C LYS A 60 14.64 -13.94 5.09
N ASP A 61 13.62 -14.34 4.35
CA ASP A 61 13.76 -14.78 2.98
C ASP A 61 13.93 -13.63 1.97
N GLN A 62 13.40 -12.43 2.27
CA GLN A 62 13.55 -11.25 1.42
C GLN A 62 14.87 -10.49 1.66
N ILE A 63 15.44 -10.57 2.88
CA ILE A 63 16.72 -9.94 3.23
C ILE A 63 17.92 -10.64 2.54
N ASN A 64 17.71 -11.80 1.94
CA ASN A 64 18.73 -12.53 1.17
C ASN A 64 18.98 -12.02 -0.26
N SER A 65 18.51 -10.84 -0.63
CA SER A 65 19.11 -10.12 -1.74
C SER A 65 20.46 -9.56 -1.26
N GLY A 66 21.50 -10.42 -1.26
CA GLY A 66 22.89 -10.02 -1.04
C GLY A 66 23.27 -8.83 -1.94
N PRO A 67 24.46 -8.24 -1.79
CA PRO A 67 24.89 -7.12 -2.60
C PRO A 67 24.71 -7.46 -4.08
N SER A 68 23.86 -6.67 -4.75
CA SER A 68 23.58 -6.86 -6.18
C SER A 68 24.79 -6.44 -6.99
N ASP A 69 25.19 -7.23 -7.98
CA ASP A 69 26.24 -6.83 -8.91
C ASP A 69 25.82 -5.53 -9.63
N PHE A 70 26.69 -4.53 -9.57
CA PHE A 70 26.45 -3.20 -10.14
C PHE A 70 26.10 -3.26 -11.64
N LYS A 71 26.67 -4.19 -12.37
CA LYS A 71 26.37 -4.40 -13.80
C LYS A 71 24.91 -4.81 -14.02
N THR A 72 24.37 -5.67 -13.15
CA THR A 72 22.97 -6.09 -13.19
C THR A 72 22.03 -4.93 -12.85
N VAL A 73 22.38 -4.15 -11.81
CA VAL A 73 21.64 -2.95 -11.43
C VAL A 73 21.66 -1.91 -12.56
N LEU A 74 22.81 -1.67 -13.17
CA LEU A 74 22.96 -0.73 -14.29
C LEU A 74 22.11 -1.15 -15.49
N ALA A 75 22.08 -2.44 -15.82
CA ALA A 75 21.25 -2.96 -16.92
C ALA A 75 19.73 -2.76 -16.64
N SER A 76 19.28 -3.00 -15.41
CA SER A 76 17.89 -2.76 -15.02
C SER A 76 17.53 -1.27 -15.04
N THR A 77 18.41 -0.41 -14.56
CA THR A 77 18.24 1.05 -14.58
C THR A 77 18.17 1.57 -16.01
N THR A 78 19.06 1.12 -16.89
CA THR A 78 19.04 1.49 -18.32
C THR A 78 17.72 1.09 -18.97
N LYS A 79 17.19 -0.09 -18.65
CA LYS A 79 15.87 -0.55 -19.13
C LYS A 79 14.74 0.35 -18.63
N GLN A 80 14.78 0.79 -17.36
CA GLN A 80 13.80 1.72 -16.80
C GLN A 80 13.85 3.08 -17.50
N ILE A 81 15.06 3.64 -17.71
CA ILE A 81 15.26 4.91 -18.42
C ILE A 81 14.75 4.82 -19.85
N ASN A 82 15.04 3.73 -20.56
CA ASN A 82 14.56 3.53 -21.92
C ASN A 82 13.03 3.42 -21.98
N SER A 83 12.41 2.76 -21.01
CA SER A 83 10.96 2.70 -20.86
C SER A 83 10.36 4.08 -20.60
N ALA A 84 11.00 4.91 -19.76
CA ALA A 84 10.59 6.28 -19.49
C ALA A 84 10.71 7.17 -20.74
N TYR A 85 11.81 7.06 -21.48
CA TYR A 85 12.03 7.78 -22.74
C TYR A 85 10.96 7.48 -23.79
N ASN A 86 10.58 6.20 -23.91
CA ASN A 86 9.55 5.77 -24.87
C ASN A 86 8.13 6.20 -24.50
N ARG A 87 7.87 6.60 -23.24
CA ARG A 87 6.55 7.08 -22.78
C ARG A 87 6.16 8.47 -23.30
N LYS A 88 7.06 9.20 -23.97
CA LYS A 88 6.79 10.49 -24.65
C LYS A 88 5.98 11.48 -23.78
N GLY A 89 6.43 11.74 -22.56
CA GLY A 89 5.80 12.73 -21.65
C GLY A 89 4.62 12.22 -20.83
N LYS A 90 4.28 10.92 -20.88
CA LYS A 90 3.38 10.30 -19.89
C LYS A 90 4.08 10.19 -18.54
N LEU A 91 3.32 10.34 -17.45
CA LEU A 91 3.82 10.22 -16.09
C LEU A 91 4.57 8.91 -15.87
N SER A 92 5.67 8.97 -15.11
CA SER A 92 6.42 7.77 -14.71
C SER A 92 5.72 7.02 -13.58
N GLY A 93 5.10 7.75 -12.67
CA GLY A 93 4.36 7.25 -11.53
C GLY A 93 2.84 7.34 -11.69
N ILE A 94 2.12 7.07 -10.61
CA ILE A 94 0.66 7.17 -10.52
C ILE A 94 0.26 8.65 -10.55
N ASP A 95 -0.80 8.95 -11.31
CA ASP A 95 -1.33 10.30 -11.44
C ASP A 95 -1.95 10.79 -10.12
N THR A 96 -1.53 11.95 -9.65
CA THR A 96 -2.09 12.60 -8.45
C THR A 96 -3.40 13.33 -8.73
N GLY A 97 -3.77 13.52 -9.99
CA GLY A 97 -4.88 14.37 -10.43
C GLY A 97 -4.56 15.86 -10.42
N PHE A 98 -3.37 16.26 -10.01
CA PHE A 98 -2.92 17.66 -9.96
C PHE A 98 -1.75 17.88 -10.91
N SER A 99 -1.99 18.58 -12.02
CA SER A 99 -0.98 18.80 -13.07
C SER A 99 0.29 19.48 -12.54
N GLY A 100 0.15 20.42 -11.61
CA GLY A 100 1.29 21.09 -10.97
C GLY A 100 2.15 20.12 -10.15
N ILE A 101 1.54 19.24 -9.38
CA ILE A 101 2.25 18.23 -8.58
C ILE A 101 2.91 17.20 -9.52
N ASN A 102 2.17 16.71 -10.49
CA ASN A 102 2.67 15.75 -11.47
C ASN A 102 3.86 16.27 -12.26
N ARG A 103 3.85 17.57 -12.60
CA ARG A 103 4.97 18.20 -13.31
C ARG A 103 6.27 18.19 -12.52
N HIS A 104 6.17 18.32 -11.19
CA HIS A 104 7.36 18.36 -10.32
C HIS A 104 7.80 16.96 -9.87
N LEU A 105 6.86 16.06 -9.57
CA LEU A 105 7.16 14.72 -9.07
C LEU A 105 7.26 13.63 -10.16
N GLY A 106 6.72 13.90 -11.35
CA GLY A 106 6.57 12.85 -12.37
C GLY A 106 5.48 11.82 -12.05
N GLY A 107 4.59 12.12 -11.08
CA GLY A 107 3.63 11.20 -10.47
C GLY A 107 4.17 10.57 -9.18
N LEU A 108 3.37 9.70 -8.55
CA LEU A 108 3.77 8.96 -7.34
C LEU A 108 4.52 7.70 -7.76
N ASN A 109 5.81 7.61 -7.44
CA ASN A 109 6.62 6.46 -7.82
C ASN A 109 6.69 5.42 -6.69
N LYS A 110 6.96 4.18 -7.04
CA LYS A 110 7.15 3.10 -6.07
C LYS A 110 8.37 3.38 -5.20
N SER A 111 8.25 3.04 -3.93
CA SER A 111 9.27 3.21 -2.89
C SER A 111 9.56 4.67 -2.48
N ASP A 112 8.81 5.65 -3.00
CA ASP A 112 8.94 7.03 -2.55
C ASP A 112 8.21 7.25 -1.23
N LEU A 113 8.84 8.02 -0.33
CA LEU A 113 8.21 8.61 0.84
C LEU A 113 7.94 10.10 0.55
N ILE A 114 6.67 10.48 0.42
CA ILE A 114 6.27 11.86 0.16
C ILE A 114 5.71 12.46 1.43
N VAL A 115 6.32 13.55 1.92
CA VAL A 115 5.90 14.24 3.12
C VAL A 115 5.14 15.52 2.74
N LEU A 116 3.86 15.57 3.15
CA LEU A 116 3.02 16.76 3.01
C LEU A 116 2.91 17.48 4.35
N ALA A 117 3.44 18.69 4.43
CA ALA A 117 3.42 19.50 5.64
C ALA A 117 2.69 20.84 5.38
N GLY A 118 2.07 21.37 6.42
CA GLY A 118 1.36 22.64 6.37
C GLY A 118 0.90 23.07 7.76
N ARG A 119 0.60 24.36 7.92
CA ARG A 119 -0.01 24.88 9.16
C ARG A 119 -1.41 24.28 9.36
N PRO A 120 -1.92 24.19 10.59
CA PRO A 120 -3.28 23.77 10.86
C PRO A 120 -4.28 24.55 9.98
N ALA A 121 -5.35 23.88 9.57
CA ALA A 121 -6.43 24.43 8.73
C ALA A 121 -6.05 24.85 7.30
N MET A 122 -4.84 24.57 6.81
CA MET A 122 -4.41 24.88 5.44
C MET A 122 -4.81 23.83 4.39
N GLY A 123 -5.70 22.91 4.72
CA GLY A 123 -6.22 21.91 3.77
C GLY A 123 -5.29 20.73 3.49
N LYS A 124 -4.27 20.49 4.34
CA LYS A 124 -3.35 19.34 4.20
C LYS A 124 -4.06 18.01 4.00
N THR A 125 -4.99 17.66 4.90
CA THR A 125 -5.76 16.42 4.84
C THR A 125 -6.66 16.34 3.60
N ALA A 126 -7.28 17.47 3.21
CA ALA A 126 -8.08 17.54 1.99
C ALA A 126 -7.25 17.24 0.74
N LEU A 127 -6.07 17.86 0.63
CA LEU A 127 -5.16 17.60 -0.50
C LEU A 127 -4.69 16.14 -0.52
N ALA A 128 -4.29 15.59 0.62
CA ALA A 128 -3.86 14.19 0.71
C ALA A 128 -4.99 13.22 0.32
N THR A 129 -6.22 13.45 0.79
CA THR A 129 -7.39 12.64 0.45
C THR A 129 -7.70 12.71 -1.05
N ASN A 130 -7.65 13.90 -1.65
CA ASN A 130 -7.90 14.07 -3.08
C ASN A 130 -6.80 13.44 -3.94
N ILE A 131 -5.54 13.52 -3.54
CA ILE A 131 -4.45 12.80 -4.22
C ILE A 131 -4.71 11.29 -4.16
N GLY A 132 -5.05 10.75 -2.98
CA GLY A 132 -5.37 9.34 -2.82
C GLY A 132 -6.55 8.90 -3.69
N PHE A 133 -7.65 9.65 -3.67
CA PHE A 133 -8.81 9.36 -4.50
C PHE A 133 -8.50 9.40 -6.00
N ASN A 134 -7.81 10.44 -6.47
CA ASN A 134 -7.42 10.56 -7.88
C ASN A 134 -6.47 9.44 -8.31
N ALA A 135 -5.52 9.08 -7.45
CA ALA A 135 -4.62 7.95 -7.68
C ALA A 135 -5.39 6.63 -7.82
N ALA A 136 -6.37 6.35 -6.93
CA ALA A 136 -7.21 5.17 -7.03
C ALA A 136 -8.04 5.16 -8.33
N LYS A 137 -8.61 6.31 -8.71
CA LYS A 137 -9.38 6.46 -9.95
C LYS A 137 -8.54 6.24 -11.20
N SER A 138 -7.32 6.75 -11.21
CA SER A 138 -6.34 6.59 -12.29
C SER A 138 -5.90 5.12 -12.44
N SER A 139 -5.72 4.41 -11.33
CA SER A 139 -5.32 2.99 -11.31
C SER A 139 -6.41 2.03 -11.77
N LYS A 140 -7.68 2.34 -11.61
CA LYS A 140 -8.80 1.49 -12.10
C LYS A 140 -8.71 1.21 -13.61
N SER A 141 -8.04 2.07 -14.37
CA SER A 141 -7.87 1.92 -15.83
C SER A 141 -6.84 0.85 -16.23
N GLU A 142 -5.85 0.53 -15.38
CA GLU A 142 -4.73 -0.32 -15.82
C GLU A 142 -4.36 -1.48 -14.87
N LYS A 143 -4.56 -1.42 -13.53
CA LYS A 143 -3.98 -2.40 -12.60
C LYS A 143 -4.74 -2.73 -11.32
N ASN A 144 -5.97 -2.35 -11.07
CA ASN A 144 -6.68 -2.64 -9.79
C ASN A 144 -5.85 -2.34 -8.53
N GLU A 145 -5.07 -1.26 -8.51
CA GLU A 145 -4.28 -0.87 -7.36
C GLU A 145 -5.20 -0.25 -6.29
N ALA A 146 -5.06 -0.67 -5.05
CA ALA A 146 -5.83 -0.14 -3.92
C ALA A 146 -5.02 0.95 -3.20
N ILE A 147 -5.72 1.97 -2.68
CA ILE A 147 -5.15 3.00 -1.81
C ILE A 147 -5.60 2.73 -0.39
N LEU A 148 -4.63 2.67 0.53
CA LEU A 148 -4.89 2.49 1.95
C LEU A 148 -4.62 3.81 2.69
N ILE A 149 -5.59 4.25 3.49
CA ILE A 149 -5.49 5.50 4.25
C ILE A 149 -5.52 5.17 5.74
N PHE A 150 -4.47 5.57 6.46
CA PHE A 150 -4.43 5.53 7.92
C PHE A 150 -4.64 6.94 8.46
N SER A 151 -5.66 7.14 9.27
CA SER A 151 -5.97 8.43 9.89
C SER A 151 -6.08 8.29 11.39
N LEU A 152 -5.34 9.13 12.13
CA LEU A 152 -5.42 9.24 13.58
C LEU A 152 -6.27 10.44 14.03
N GLU A 153 -6.66 11.32 13.09
CA GLU A 153 -7.38 12.57 13.38
C GLU A 153 -8.86 12.48 12.99
N MET A 154 -9.18 11.77 11.91
CA MET A 154 -10.51 11.73 11.32
C MET A 154 -11.01 10.29 11.18
N SER A 155 -12.33 10.08 11.39
CA SER A 155 -12.97 8.80 11.14
C SER A 155 -13.09 8.49 9.63
N ALA A 156 -13.36 7.23 9.29
CA ALA A 156 -13.55 6.78 7.91
C ALA A 156 -14.74 7.51 7.25
N GLU A 157 -15.82 7.73 8.01
CA GLU A 157 -17.03 8.42 7.53
C GLU A 157 -16.73 9.90 7.19
N GLN A 158 -15.91 10.56 8.01
CA GLN A 158 -15.50 11.94 7.77
C GLN A 158 -14.64 12.07 6.52
N LEU A 159 -13.75 11.10 6.27
CA LEU A 159 -12.95 11.06 5.04
C LEU A 159 -13.83 10.76 3.82
N ALA A 160 -14.74 9.81 3.91
CA ALA A 160 -15.69 9.50 2.85
C ALA A 160 -16.60 10.70 2.52
N GLN A 161 -17.09 11.41 3.54
CA GLN A 161 -17.89 12.63 3.37
C GLN A 161 -17.12 13.71 2.62
N ARG A 162 -15.82 13.89 2.88
CA ARG A 162 -14.98 14.83 2.14
C ARG A 162 -14.85 14.45 0.66
N ILE A 163 -14.63 13.17 0.38
CA ILE A 163 -14.54 12.69 -1.00
C ILE A 163 -15.88 12.93 -1.72
N LEU A 164 -16.99 12.60 -1.08
CA LEU A 164 -18.33 12.82 -1.64
C LEU A 164 -18.60 14.30 -1.89
N ALA A 165 -18.26 15.18 -0.95
CA ALA A 165 -18.40 16.63 -1.09
C ALA A 165 -17.62 17.15 -2.32
N GLU A 166 -16.38 16.73 -2.47
CA GLU A 166 -15.52 17.11 -3.59
C GLU A 166 -16.08 16.62 -4.93
N GLN A 167 -16.44 15.33 -5.00
CA GLN A 167 -16.92 14.72 -6.24
C GLN A 167 -18.32 15.22 -6.65
N SER A 168 -19.19 15.50 -5.68
CA SER A 168 -20.51 16.07 -5.93
C SER A 168 -20.51 17.58 -6.13
N SER A 169 -19.41 18.25 -5.79
CA SER A 169 -19.30 19.73 -5.74
C SER A 169 -20.35 20.36 -4.81
N ILE A 170 -20.67 19.68 -3.70
CA ILE A 170 -21.56 20.17 -2.66
C ILE A 170 -20.69 20.52 -1.44
N ASP A 171 -20.98 21.66 -0.81
CA ASP A 171 -20.22 22.10 0.36
C ASP A 171 -20.28 21.09 1.49
N SER A 172 -19.11 20.73 2.06
CA SER A 172 -19.01 19.71 3.11
C SER A 172 -19.72 20.09 4.40
N HIS A 173 -19.88 21.39 4.69
CA HIS A 173 -20.64 21.86 5.84
C HIS A 173 -22.14 21.62 5.64
N ARG A 174 -22.65 21.88 4.43
CA ARG A 174 -24.06 21.64 4.06
C ARG A 174 -24.39 20.15 4.09
N LEU A 175 -23.47 19.31 3.60
CA LEU A 175 -23.61 17.84 3.72
C LEU A 175 -23.70 17.37 5.18
N ARG A 176 -22.88 17.97 6.05
CA ARG A 176 -22.87 17.61 7.47
C ARG A 176 -24.08 18.12 8.24
N SER A 177 -24.59 19.31 7.89
CA SER A 177 -25.80 19.88 8.52
C SER A 177 -27.11 19.34 7.96
N GLY A 178 -27.07 18.59 6.84
CA GLY A 178 -28.26 18.13 6.14
C GLY A 178 -28.99 19.23 5.36
N ASP A 179 -28.37 20.40 5.18
CA ASP A 179 -28.94 21.54 4.43
C ASP A 179 -28.67 21.38 2.93
N ILE A 180 -29.29 20.33 2.35
CA ILE A 180 -29.22 19.99 0.93
C ILE A 180 -30.63 19.86 0.37
N ASN A 181 -30.81 20.25 -0.89
CA ASN A 181 -32.08 20.11 -1.59
C ASN A 181 -32.20 18.73 -2.29
N ASP A 182 -33.41 18.41 -2.80
CA ASP A 182 -33.67 17.12 -3.45
C ASP A 182 -32.79 16.88 -4.69
N ASP A 183 -32.46 17.93 -5.45
CA ASP A 183 -31.58 17.83 -6.63
C ASP A 183 -30.14 17.52 -6.21
N GLU A 184 -29.66 18.17 -5.16
CA GLU A 184 -28.33 17.91 -4.59
C GLU A 184 -28.23 16.52 -3.99
N PHE A 185 -29.30 16.07 -3.32
CA PHE A 185 -29.37 14.70 -2.80
C PHE A 185 -29.34 13.66 -3.93
N SER A 186 -30.11 13.89 -4.99
CA SER A 186 -30.10 13.03 -6.18
C SER A 186 -28.71 12.98 -6.82
N LYS A 187 -28.03 14.13 -6.93
CA LYS A 187 -26.66 14.22 -7.44
C LYS A 187 -25.68 13.46 -6.56
N LEU A 188 -25.86 13.49 -5.24
CA LEU A 188 -25.01 12.77 -4.28
C LEU A 188 -25.16 11.25 -4.45
N VAL A 189 -26.37 10.74 -4.62
CA VAL A 189 -26.64 9.32 -4.86
C VAL A 189 -25.99 8.85 -6.17
N VAL A 190 -26.12 9.64 -7.24
CA VAL A 190 -25.45 9.34 -8.53
C VAL A 190 -23.94 9.32 -8.37
N THR A 191 -23.38 10.29 -7.64
CA THR A 191 -21.94 10.37 -7.37
C THR A 191 -21.43 9.15 -6.60
N GLN A 192 -22.18 8.73 -5.56
CA GLN A 192 -21.84 7.53 -4.78
C GLN A 192 -21.75 6.27 -5.64
N ASN A 193 -22.64 6.11 -6.61
CA ASN A 193 -22.65 4.94 -7.50
C ASN A 193 -21.52 4.96 -8.55
N ASN A 194 -20.88 6.12 -8.76
CA ASN A 194 -19.81 6.31 -9.74
C ASN A 194 -18.40 6.26 -9.12
N ILE A 195 -18.30 6.22 -7.81
CA ILE A 195 -17.05 6.08 -7.06
C ILE A 195 -16.67 4.60 -6.92
#